data_83345bf8c2ddb47ab2f9d0bb6e51e9fd
#
_entry.id   83345bf8c2ddb47ab2f9d0bb6e51e9fd
#
_cell.length_a   1.000
_cell.length_b   1.000
_cell.length_c   1.000
_cell.angle_alpha   90.00
_cell.angle_beta   90.00
_cell.angle_gamma   90.00
#
_symmetry.space_group_name_H-M   'P 1'
#
loop_
_entity.id
_entity.type
_entity.pdbx_description
1 polymer ?
#
loop_
_entity_poly.entity_id
_entity_poly.type
_entity_poly.pdbx_seq_one_letter_code
_entity_poly.pdbx_strand_id
1 'polypeptide(L)'
;MSEFEMILSSVFSVGTLQQMLRSATPVALAAIGGSMTEHAGIMNIGMDGMILMGAFFGVLGSFLAHTALAGVGLALLIGVLVGLFFALLVVRYKADEFIIGCALNTFALGLTSYLSRSYFGTSGTKGNPALPTLHLPLLSKIPILGPMLNDQSLFVYVTWIIAAAAWLFVYKTPYGFWLRASGEKPDTLRTAGISPKRMKWIASLLCGVLCALAGVHLSLGNLSGTFAENMSSSRGYIAFACVIFAAANPAKAYLAALMFGFFEAIGLRLQGYVSADLTNTIPYVITIIMMVYVVVRKQQRKKKLALSAKAEG
;
A
#
# COMPACT_ATOMS: atom_id res chain seq x y z
N MET A 1 -37.85 -10.38 -6.23
CA MET A 1 -36.82 -9.34 -6.03
C MET A 1 -36.53 -8.75 -7.39
N SER A 2 -36.53 -7.44 -7.53
CA SER A 2 -36.09 -6.79 -8.75
C SER A 2 -34.57 -7.01 -8.92
N GLU A 3 -34.07 -6.96 -10.16
CA GLU A 3 -32.61 -7.04 -10.42
C GLU A 3 -31.83 -5.99 -9.58
N PHE A 4 -32.42 -4.82 -9.39
CA PHE A 4 -31.84 -3.75 -8.56
C PHE A 4 -31.74 -4.15 -7.08
N GLU A 5 -32.74 -4.82 -6.51
CA GLU A 5 -32.70 -5.32 -5.11
C GLU A 5 -31.63 -6.43 -4.94
N MET A 6 -31.46 -7.30 -5.94
CA MET A 6 -30.40 -8.31 -5.93
C MET A 6 -28.99 -7.67 -5.98
N ILE A 7 -28.79 -6.68 -6.83
CA ILE A 7 -27.54 -5.93 -6.91
C ILE A 7 -27.26 -5.22 -5.57
N LEU A 8 -28.24 -4.52 -5.02
CA LEU A 8 -28.09 -3.78 -3.77
C LEU A 8 -27.74 -4.71 -2.60
N SER A 9 -28.42 -5.85 -2.48
CA SER A 9 -28.14 -6.84 -1.44
C SER A 9 -26.78 -7.50 -1.61
N SER A 10 -26.32 -7.72 -2.84
CA SER A 10 -24.98 -8.26 -3.12
C SER A 10 -23.87 -7.26 -2.77
N VAL A 11 -24.07 -5.97 -3.08
CA VAL A 11 -23.10 -4.90 -2.80
C VAL A 11 -22.96 -4.66 -1.29
N PHE A 12 -24.05 -4.70 -0.51
CA PHE A 12 -24.02 -4.52 0.95
C PHE A 12 -23.95 -5.83 1.74
N SER A 13 -23.37 -6.88 1.13
CA SER A 13 -23.16 -8.16 1.79
C SER A 13 -21.93 -8.18 2.70
N VAL A 14 -21.90 -9.07 3.68
CA VAL A 14 -20.72 -9.31 4.52
C VAL A 14 -19.50 -9.70 3.67
N GLY A 15 -19.72 -10.43 2.56
CA GLY A 15 -18.65 -10.77 1.62
C GLY A 15 -18.01 -9.55 0.95
N THR A 16 -18.72 -8.46 0.77
CA THR A 16 -18.14 -7.20 0.25
C THR A 16 -17.23 -6.55 1.28
N LEU A 17 -17.61 -6.59 2.57
CA LEU A 17 -16.75 -6.10 3.66
C LEU A 17 -15.49 -6.95 3.83
N GLN A 18 -15.59 -8.28 3.68
CA GLN A 18 -14.41 -9.16 3.65
C GLN A 18 -13.48 -8.80 2.49
N GLN A 19 -14.04 -8.64 1.29
CA GLN A 19 -13.27 -8.27 0.11
C GLN A 19 -12.65 -6.88 0.23
N MET A 20 -13.35 -5.92 0.84
CA MET A 20 -12.83 -4.60 1.16
C MET A 20 -11.53 -4.68 1.97
N LEU A 21 -11.50 -5.48 3.04
CA LEU A 21 -10.31 -5.65 3.87
C LEU A 21 -9.16 -6.28 3.09
N ARG A 22 -9.45 -7.31 2.28
CA ARG A 22 -8.44 -7.98 1.43
C ARG A 22 -7.84 -7.04 0.40
N SER A 23 -8.67 -6.28 -0.31
CA SER A 23 -8.23 -5.32 -1.33
C SER A 23 -7.52 -4.10 -0.71
N ALA A 24 -7.97 -3.64 0.46
CA ALA A 24 -7.37 -2.49 1.14
C ALA A 24 -5.98 -2.79 1.71
N THR A 25 -5.72 -4.03 2.15
CA THR A 25 -4.49 -4.41 2.87
C THR A 25 -3.21 -4.07 2.10
N PRO A 26 -3.00 -4.45 0.82
CA PRO A 26 -1.78 -4.13 0.11
C PRO A 26 -1.61 -2.63 -0.12
N VAL A 27 -2.71 -1.93 -0.42
CA VAL A 27 -2.70 -0.47 -0.58
C VAL A 27 -2.35 0.21 0.75
N ALA A 28 -2.89 -0.27 1.86
CA ALA A 28 -2.64 0.28 3.20
C ALA A 28 -1.18 0.10 3.62
N LEU A 29 -0.59 -1.10 3.44
CA LEU A 29 0.82 -1.35 3.74
C LEU A 29 1.74 -0.43 2.95
N ALA A 30 1.52 -0.31 1.64
CA ALA A 30 2.29 0.57 0.79
C ALA A 30 2.09 2.06 1.17
N ALA A 31 0.86 2.49 1.46
CA ALA A 31 0.57 3.87 1.86
C ALA A 31 1.18 4.23 3.22
N ILE A 32 1.22 3.30 4.18
CA ILE A 32 1.94 3.50 5.44
C ILE A 32 3.44 3.67 5.17
N GLY A 33 4.03 2.83 4.31
CA GLY A 33 5.42 2.97 3.87
C GLY A 33 5.70 4.30 3.18
N GLY A 34 4.86 4.68 2.23
CA GLY A 34 4.92 5.97 1.53
C GLY A 34 4.76 7.17 2.47
N SER A 35 3.96 7.04 3.54
CA SER A 35 3.86 8.10 4.56
C SER A 35 5.19 8.34 5.29
N MET A 36 6.03 7.31 5.47
CA MET A 36 7.36 7.47 6.07
C MET A 36 8.30 8.25 5.14
N THR A 37 8.30 7.92 3.83
CA THR A 37 9.14 8.64 2.86
C THR A 37 8.68 10.08 2.67
N GLU A 38 7.38 10.34 2.64
CA GLU A 38 6.81 11.68 2.55
C GLU A 38 7.18 12.55 3.76
N HIS A 39 7.11 12.01 4.98
CA HIS A 39 7.61 12.71 6.18
C HIS A 39 9.11 12.99 6.13
N ALA A 40 9.88 12.15 5.47
CA ALA A 40 11.31 12.40 5.24
C ALA A 40 11.60 13.41 4.12
N GLY A 41 10.57 13.90 3.43
CA GLY A 41 10.69 14.79 2.28
C GLY A 41 11.20 14.06 1.05
N ILE A 42 10.68 12.85 0.79
CA ILE A 42 10.92 12.05 -0.41
C ILE A 42 9.58 11.58 -0.95
N MET A 43 9.24 11.96 -2.18
CA MET A 43 8.08 11.45 -2.91
C MET A 43 8.42 10.09 -3.55
N ASN A 44 7.92 8.99 -3.02
CA ASN A 44 8.19 7.67 -3.59
C ASN A 44 7.04 7.18 -4.49
N ILE A 45 7.17 7.38 -5.80
CA ILE A 45 6.22 6.86 -6.80
C ILE A 45 6.57 5.41 -7.21
N GLY A 46 7.77 4.92 -6.87
CA GLY A 46 8.23 3.57 -7.16
C GLY A 46 7.60 2.46 -6.34
N MET A 47 6.58 2.76 -5.54
CA MET A 47 5.92 1.79 -4.67
C MET A 47 5.26 0.64 -5.43
N ASP A 48 4.77 0.87 -6.66
CA ASP A 48 4.14 -0.17 -7.47
C ASP A 48 5.13 -1.26 -7.87
N GLY A 49 6.32 -0.86 -8.30
CA GLY A 49 7.42 -1.77 -8.59
C GLY A 49 7.93 -2.51 -7.36
N MET A 50 7.99 -1.83 -6.19
CA MET A 50 8.37 -2.47 -4.93
C MET A 50 7.36 -3.54 -4.50
N ILE A 51 6.05 -3.31 -4.68
CA ILE A 51 4.99 -4.29 -4.44
C ILE A 51 5.17 -5.48 -5.38
N LEU A 52 5.36 -5.23 -6.68
CA LEU A 52 5.50 -6.27 -7.69
C LEU A 52 6.71 -7.16 -7.46
N MET A 53 7.86 -6.56 -7.08
CA MET A 53 9.06 -7.29 -6.68
C MET A 53 8.80 -8.16 -5.44
N GLY A 54 8.14 -7.62 -4.42
CA GLY A 54 7.76 -8.37 -3.23
C GLY A 54 6.84 -9.56 -3.55
N ALA A 55 5.87 -9.38 -4.44
CA ALA A 55 4.97 -10.43 -4.88
C ALA A 55 5.69 -11.57 -5.62
N PHE A 56 6.54 -11.22 -6.58
CA PHE A 56 7.29 -12.22 -7.36
C PHE A 56 8.28 -13.00 -6.50
N PHE A 57 9.15 -12.30 -5.76
CA PHE A 57 10.16 -12.94 -4.94
C PHE A 57 9.56 -13.68 -3.73
N GLY A 58 8.37 -13.28 -3.27
CA GLY A 58 7.58 -14.04 -2.31
C GLY A 58 7.21 -15.43 -2.84
N VAL A 59 6.68 -15.49 -4.05
CA VAL A 59 6.34 -16.77 -4.71
C VAL A 59 7.58 -17.58 -5.05
N LEU A 60 8.62 -16.94 -5.58
CA LEU A 60 9.87 -17.61 -5.91
C LEU A 60 10.52 -18.25 -4.67
N GLY A 61 10.57 -17.52 -3.54
CA GLY A 61 11.09 -18.06 -2.28
C GLY A 61 10.26 -19.21 -1.74
N SER A 62 8.92 -19.11 -1.85
CA SER A 62 8.01 -20.20 -1.47
C SER A 62 8.20 -21.43 -2.36
N PHE A 63 8.41 -21.23 -3.65
CA PHE A 63 8.68 -22.30 -4.61
C PHE A 63 10.01 -23.03 -4.32
N LEU A 64 11.10 -22.27 -4.12
CA LEU A 64 12.43 -22.84 -3.93
C LEU A 64 12.58 -23.58 -2.60
N ALA A 65 12.00 -23.06 -1.53
CA ALA A 65 12.13 -23.63 -0.19
C ALA A 65 10.91 -24.50 0.24
N HIS A 66 9.89 -24.62 -0.61
CA HIS A 66 8.64 -25.34 -0.32
C HIS A 66 7.93 -24.89 0.98
N THR A 67 8.15 -23.63 1.38
CA THR A 67 7.54 -23.04 2.58
C THR A 67 7.15 -21.58 2.33
N ALA A 68 5.94 -21.19 2.73
CA ALA A 68 5.47 -19.82 2.60
C ALA A 68 6.32 -18.81 3.42
N LEU A 69 6.86 -19.24 4.56
CA LEU A 69 7.71 -18.40 5.41
C LEU A 69 9.02 -18.01 4.72
N ALA A 70 9.64 -18.92 3.97
CA ALA A 70 10.83 -18.60 3.18
C ALA A 70 10.49 -17.58 2.07
N GLY A 71 9.30 -17.68 1.49
CA GLY A 71 8.80 -16.68 0.55
C GLY A 71 8.70 -15.29 1.17
N VAL A 72 8.12 -15.20 2.37
CA VAL A 72 8.07 -13.93 3.13
C VAL A 72 9.48 -13.41 3.40
N GLY A 73 10.40 -14.28 3.85
CA GLY A 73 11.78 -13.90 4.13
C GLY A 73 12.53 -13.36 2.91
N LEU A 74 12.40 -14.02 1.76
CA LEU A 74 13.02 -13.56 0.52
C LEU A 74 12.40 -12.24 0.03
N ALA A 75 11.08 -12.10 0.10
CA ALA A 75 10.41 -10.85 -0.26
C ALA A 75 10.86 -9.68 0.62
N LEU A 76 11.00 -9.89 1.94
CA LEU A 76 11.51 -8.86 2.85
C LEU A 76 12.94 -8.46 2.52
N LEU A 77 13.82 -9.43 2.23
CA LEU A 77 15.19 -9.16 1.82
C LEU A 77 15.23 -8.32 0.54
N ILE A 78 14.43 -8.66 -0.46
CA ILE A 78 14.31 -7.89 -1.69
C ILE A 78 13.71 -6.51 -1.43
N GLY A 79 12.69 -6.40 -0.56
CA GLY A 79 12.13 -5.11 -0.14
C GLY A 79 13.17 -4.17 0.48
N VAL A 80 14.04 -4.72 1.34
CA VAL A 80 15.20 -4.00 1.91
C VAL A 80 16.13 -3.55 0.79
N LEU A 81 16.54 -4.46 -0.11
CA LEU A 81 17.48 -4.15 -1.20
C LEU A 81 16.92 -3.07 -2.14
N VAL A 82 15.67 -3.19 -2.55
CA VAL A 82 15.03 -2.21 -3.45
C VAL A 82 14.84 -0.87 -2.75
N GLY A 83 14.45 -0.86 -1.48
CA GLY A 83 14.35 0.37 -0.67
C GLY A 83 15.71 1.05 -0.50
N LEU A 84 16.78 0.28 -0.25
CA LEU A 84 18.15 0.80 -0.19
C LEU A 84 18.64 1.29 -1.55
N PHE A 85 18.33 0.59 -2.64
CA PHE A 85 18.68 1.01 -4.00
C PHE A 85 18.00 2.33 -4.36
N PHE A 86 16.71 2.47 -4.06
CA PHE A 86 15.99 3.74 -4.23
C PHE A 86 16.62 4.87 -3.40
N ALA A 87 16.93 4.61 -2.12
CA ALA A 87 17.60 5.58 -1.26
C ALA A 87 19.00 5.96 -1.76
N LEU A 88 19.76 4.99 -2.31
CA LEU A 88 21.06 5.23 -2.88
C LEU A 88 20.99 6.27 -4.01
N LEU A 89 20.05 6.09 -4.93
CA LEU A 89 19.90 6.99 -6.07
C LEU A 89 19.37 8.37 -5.66
N VAL A 90 18.34 8.42 -4.82
CA VAL A 90 17.67 9.67 -4.44
C VAL A 90 18.47 10.44 -3.37
N VAL A 91 18.97 9.75 -2.32
CA VAL A 91 19.59 10.43 -1.16
C VAL A 91 21.09 10.64 -1.38
N ARG A 92 21.81 9.67 -1.96
CA ARG A 92 23.26 9.75 -2.15
C ARG A 92 23.59 10.50 -3.43
N TYR A 93 23.00 10.09 -4.56
CA TYR A 93 23.26 10.68 -5.87
C TYR A 93 22.38 11.90 -6.18
N LYS A 94 21.36 12.19 -5.34
CA LYS A 94 20.43 13.31 -5.52
C LYS A 94 19.70 13.28 -6.87
N ALA A 95 19.45 12.09 -7.39
CA ALA A 95 18.64 11.90 -8.58
C ALA A 95 17.18 12.31 -8.30
N ASP A 96 16.48 12.72 -9.34
CA ASP A 96 15.06 13.06 -9.24
C ASP A 96 14.24 11.84 -8.82
N GLU A 97 13.50 11.99 -7.72
CA GLU A 97 12.77 10.90 -7.08
C GLU A 97 11.59 10.40 -7.92
N PHE A 98 10.99 11.28 -8.73
CA PHE A 98 9.91 10.91 -9.64
C PHE A 98 10.45 10.03 -10.78
N ILE A 99 11.56 10.47 -11.42
CA ILE A 99 12.19 9.73 -12.52
C ILE A 99 12.65 8.35 -12.03
N ILE A 100 13.32 8.29 -10.88
CA ILE A 100 13.77 7.02 -10.29
C ILE A 100 12.59 6.12 -9.93
N GLY A 101 11.50 6.68 -9.38
CA GLY A 101 10.29 5.92 -9.08
C GLY A 101 9.67 5.30 -10.32
N CYS A 102 9.51 6.07 -11.40
CA CYS A 102 8.98 5.56 -12.68
C CYS A 102 9.90 4.51 -13.31
N ALA A 103 11.22 4.74 -13.29
CA ALA A 103 12.20 3.79 -13.80
C ALA A 103 12.16 2.46 -13.00
N LEU A 104 12.03 2.55 -11.66
CA LEU A 104 11.92 1.38 -10.80
C LEU A 104 10.65 0.56 -11.10
N ASN A 105 9.51 1.21 -11.34
CA ASN A 105 8.27 0.53 -11.70
C ASN A 105 8.41 -0.23 -13.02
N THR A 106 8.98 0.41 -14.04
CA THR A 106 9.21 -0.21 -15.36
C THR A 106 10.23 -1.35 -15.25
N PHE A 107 11.33 -1.14 -14.51
CA PHE A 107 12.34 -2.17 -14.26
C PHE A 107 11.74 -3.38 -13.52
N ALA A 108 10.95 -3.15 -12.48
CA ALA A 108 10.31 -4.22 -11.73
C ALA A 108 9.36 -5.04 -12.61
N LEU A 109 8.57 -4.38 -13.47
CA LEU A 109 7.68 -5.07 -14.42
C LEU A 109 8.48 -5.95 -15.40
N GLY A 110 9.50 -5.39 -16.03
CA GLY A 110 10.34 -6.14 -17.00
C GLY A 110 11.09 -7.29 -16.34
N LEU A 111 11.70 -7.05 -15.16
CA LEU A 111 12.46 -8.06 -14.43
C LEU A 111 11.57 -9.22 -13.97
N THR A 112 10.43 -8.93 -13.34
CA THR A 112 9.54 -9.98 -12.83
C THR A 112 8.90 -10.78 -13.95
N SER A 113 8.53 -10.15 -15.07
CA SER A 113 8.03 -10.84 -16.29
C SER A 113 9.10 -11.75 -16.89
N TYR A 114 10.33 -11.26 -17.04
CA TYR A 114 11.44 -12.05 -17.55
C TYR A 114 11.75 -13.26 -16.65
N LEU A 115 11.90 -13.03 -15.35
CA LEU A 115 12.20 -14.10 -14.39
C LEU A 115 11.04 -15.10 -14.27
N SER A 116 9.78 -14.65 -14.36
CA SER A 116 8.62 -15.53 -14.32
C SER A 116 8.65 -16.51 -15.50
N ARG A 117 8.92 -16.04 -16.70
CA ARG A 117 9.05 -16.90 -17.88
C ARG A 117 10.27 -17.83 -17.81
N SER A 118 11.39 -17.34 -17.28
CA SER A 118 12.62 -18.12 -17.14
C SER A 118 12.50 -19.26 -16.14
N TYR A 119 11.90 -19.03 -14.97
CA TYR A 119 11.79 -20.02 -13.88
C TYR A 119 10.55 -20.90 -14.00
N PHE A 120 9.43 -20.36 -14.46
CA PHE A 120 8.15 -21.05 -14.47
C PHE A 120 7.66 -21.41 -15.87
N GLY A 121 8.35 -20.95 -16.93
CA GLY A 121 8.00 -21.20 -18.32
C GLY A 121 6.72 -20.48 -18.81
N THR A 122 6.09 -19.69 -17.94
CA THR A 122 4.82 -18.99 -18.19
C THR A 122 4.85 -17.59 -17.58
N SER A 123 3.87 -16.75 -17.93
CA SER A 123 3.70 -15.41 -17.34
C SER A 123 3.21 -15.44 -15.89
N GLY A 124 3.04 -16.61 -15.30
CA GLY A 124 2.57 -16.78 -13.94
C GLY A 124 2.84 -18.18 -13.40
N THR A 125 2.63 -18.38 -12.13
CA THR A 125 2.81 -19.67 -11.44
C THR A 125 1.60 -19.98 -10.57
N LYS A 126 1.37 -21.27 -10.32
CA LYS A 126 0.27 -21.77 -9.50
C LYS A 126 0.76 -22.87 -8.57
N GLY A 127 0.04 -23.06 -7.45
CA GLY A 127 0.22 -24.22 -6.59
C GLY A 127 1.43 -24.20 -5.65
N ASN A 128 1.98 -23.02 -5.35
CA ASN A 128 3.04 -22.90 -4.35
C ASN A 128 2.45 -22.85 -2.92
N PRO A 129 3.23 -23.24 -1.87
CA PRO A 129 2.81 -23.08 -0.51
C PRO A 129 2.40 -21.64 -0.20
N ALA A 130 1.17 -21.48 0.28
CA ALA A 130 0.59 -20.18 0.65
C ALA A 130 0.47 -20.05 2.16
N LEU A 131 0.25 -18.84 2.64
CA LEU A 131 0.00 -18.59 4.05
C LEU A 131 -1.44 -19.00 4.40
N PRO A 132 -1.64 -19.64 5.55
CA PRO A 132 -2.97 -20.04 5.99
C PRO A 132 -3.84 -18.82 6.30
N THR A 133 -5.14 -18.96 6.05
CA THR A 133 -6.14 -18.03 6.57
C THR A 133 -6.35 -18.26 8.06
N LEU A 134 -6.54 -17.21 8.82
CA LEU A 134 -6.79 -17.29 10.26
C LEU A 134 -8.28 -17.45 10.55
N HIS A 135 -8.63 -18.59 11.13
CA HIS A 135 -9.95 -18.81 11.72
C HIS A 135 -9.92 -18.33 13.17
N LEU A 136 -10.70 -17.31 13.50
CA LEU A 136 -10.83 -16.76 14.85
C LEU A 136 -12.19 -17.11 15.46
N PRO A 137 -12.33 -18.28 16.11
CA PRO A 137 -13.62 -18.77 16.58
C PRO A 137 -14.27 -17.87 17.64
N LEU A 138 -13.46 -17.07 18.34
CA LEU A 138 -13.95 -16.12 19.35
C LEU A 138 -14.74 -14.95 18.75
N LEU A 139 -14.34 -14.53 17.55
CA LEU A 139 -14.98 -13.43 16.81
C LEU A 139 -16.24 -13.88 16.06
N SER A 140 -16.38 -15.17 15.76
CA SER A 140 -17.54 -15.72 15.03
C SER A 140 -18.90 -15.50 15.73
N LYS A 141 -18.88 -15.25 17.05
CA LYS A 141 -20.09 -14.99 17.87
C LYS A 141 -20.68 -13.61 17.71
N ILE A 142 -19.97 -12.66 17.09
CA ILE A 142 -20.45 -11.28 16.93
C ILE A 142 -21.15 -11.18 15.58
N PRO A 143 -22.46 -10.83 15.52
CA PRO A 143 -23.18 -10.66 14.26
C PRO A 143 -22.51 -9.54 13.44
N ILE A 144 -22.36 -9.72 12.12
CA ILE A 144 -21.71 -8.82 11.14
C ILE A 144 -20.19 -8.79 11.25
N LEU A 145 -19.59 -8.50 12.42
CA LEU A 145 -18.13 -8.45 12.60
C LEU A 145 -17.48 -9.82 12.57
N GLY A 146 -18.15 -10.84 13.10
CA GLY A 146 -17.64 -12.21 13.09
C GLY A 146 -17.37 -12.73 11.69
N PRO A 147 -18.36 -12.81 10.82
CA PRO A 147 -18.17 -13.22 9.43
C PRO A 147 -17.22 -12.30 8.64
N MET A 148 -17.21 -10.99 8.91
CA MET A 148 -16.32 -10.03 8.23
C MET A 148 -14.83 -10.28 8.54
N LEU A 149 -14.51 -10.61 9.78
CA LEU A 149 -13.14 -10.78 10.27
C LEU A 149 -12.67 -12.23 10.22
N ASN A 150 -13.56 -13.19 10.09
CA ASN A 150 -13.18 -14.60 9.99
C ASN A 150 -12.63 -14.91 8.58
N ASP A 151 -11.75 -15.91 8.49
CA ASP A 151 -11.17 -16.38 7.22
C ASP A 151 -10.35 -15.32 6.45
N GLN A 152 -9.79 -14.37 7.18
CA GLN A 152 -8.90 -13.37 6.59
C GLN A 152 -7.44 -13.85 6.58
N SER A 153 -6.66 -13.33 5.62
CA SER A 153 -5.21 -13.50 5.63
C SER A 153 -4.59 -12.88 6.88
N LEU A 154 -3.54 -13.51 7.42
CA LEU A 154 -2.73 -12.98 8.53
C LEU A 154 -2.35 -11.51 8.32
N PHE A 155 -2.08 -11.10 7.09
CA PHE A 155 -1.66 -9.74 6.74
C PHE A 155 -2.72 -8.67 7.04
N VAL A 156 -4.01 -9.01 7.01
CA VAL A 156 -5.08 -8.06 7.35
C VAL A 156 -4.91 -7.59 8.80
N TYR A 157 -4.69 -8.54 9.72
CA TYR A 157 -4.50 -8.22 11.15
C TYR A 157 -3.16 -7.55 11.42
N VAL A 158 -2.09 -8.04 10.78
CA VAL A 158 -0.75 -7.45 10.87
C VAL A 158 -0.76 -5.99 10.39
N THR A 159 -1.52 -5.67 9.35
CA THR A 159 -1.63 -4.29 8.84
C THR A 159 -2.22 -3.34 9.87
N TRP A 160 -3.17 -3.78 10.70
CA TRP A 160 -3.71 -2.95 11.78
C TRP A 160 -2.66 -2.65 12.84
N ILE A 161 -1.88 -3.66 13.21
CA ILE A 161 -0.77 -3.51 14.16
C ILE A 161 0.28 -2.56 13.57
N ILE A 162 0.64 -2.74 12.30
CA ILE A 162 1.59 -1.88 11.59
C ILE A 162 1.07 -0.43 11.51
N ALA A 163 -0.22 -0.22 11.20
CA ALA A 163 -0.81 1.12 11.12
C ALA A 163 -0.76 1.84 12.47
N ALA A 164 -1.10 1.14 13.56
CA ALA A 164 -1.01 1.67 14.92
C ALA A 164 0.46 1.94 15.33
N ALA A 165 1.36 0.99 15.06
CA ALA A 165 2.78 1.12 15.36
C ALA A 165 3.43 2.27 14.56
N ALA A 166 3.09 2.41 13.29
CA ALA A 166 3.57 3.49 12.44
C ALA A 166 3.08 4.86 12.92
N TRP A 167 1.81 4.96 13.33
CA TRP A 167 1.29 6.19 13.91
C TRP A 167 2.00 6.54 15.22
N LEU A 168 2.18 5.58 16.14
CA LEU A 168 2.93 5.76 17.37
C LEU A 168 4.39 6.17 17.08
N PHE A 169 5.03 5.49 16.14
CA PHE A 169 6.40 5.79 15.73
C PHE A 169 6.54 7.23 15.25
N VAL A 170 5.69 7.67 14.31
CA VAL A 170 5.77 9.01 13.70
C VAL A 170 5.45 10.13 14.71
N TYR A 171 4.46 9.93 15.60
CA TYR A 171 3.95 11.02 16.44
C TYR A 171 4.35 10.95 17.90
N LYS A 172 4.78 9.79 18.40
CA LYS A 172 5.05 9.58 19.82
C LYS A 172 6.51 9.23 20.13
N THR A 173 7.37 9.04 19.10
CA THR A 173 8.79 8.72 19.32
C THR A 173 9.73 9.85 18.89
N PRO A 174 10.93 9.97 19.50
CA PRO A 174 11.95 10.92 19.07
C PRO A 174 12.38 10.69 17.60
N TYR A 175 12.47 9.43 17.18
CA TYR A 175 12.82 9.09 15.81
C TYR A 175 11.80 9.59 14.78
N GLY A 176 10.50 9.50 15.11
CA GLY A 176 9.44 10.05 14.28
C GLY A 176 9.48 11.58 14.22
N PHE A 177 9.85 12.24 15.30
CA PHE A 177 10.10 13.69 15.28
C PHE A 177 11.27 14.04 14.35
N TRP A 178 12.39 13.33 14.43
CA TRP A 178 13.53 13.55 13.55
C TRP A 178 13.19 13.25 12.09
N LEU A 179 12.39 12.22 11.85
CA LEU A 179 11.90 11.88 10.52
C LEU A 179 11.13 13.05 9.89
N ARG A 180 10.16 13.62 10.59
CA ARG A 180 9.39 14.79 10.13
C ARG A 180 10.27 16.02 9.97
N ALA A 181 11.14 16.29 10.92
CA ALA A 181 12.08 17.39 10.85
C ALA A 181 13.06 17.26 9.65
N SER A 182 13.39 16.01 9.24
CA SER A 182 14.27 15.80 8.07
C SER A 182 13.63 16.22 6.75
N GLY A 183 12.31 16.18 6.64
CA GLY A 183 11.58 16.67 5.49
C GLY A 183 11.23 18.16 5.55
N GLU A 184 10.79 18.65 6.74
CA GLU A 184 10.31 20.01 6.90
C GLU A 184 11.45 21.05 7.04
N LYS A 185 12.45 20.76 7.88
CA LYS A 185 13.57 21.68 8.21
C LYS A 185 14.88 20.89 8.40
N PRO A 186 15.50 20.39 7.32
CA PRO A 186 16.69 19.55 7.41
C PRO A 186 17.90 20.28 8.04
N ASP A 187 18.01 21.59 7.88
CA ASP A 187 19.14 22.35 8.42
C ASP A 187 19.05 22.48 9.94
N THR A 188 17.86 22.69 10.49
CA THR A 188 17.64 22.68 11.95
C THR A 188 17.98 21.31 12.56
N LEU A 189 17.72 20.21 11.84
CA LEU A 189 18.08 18.88 12.30
C LEU A 189 19.60 18.67 12.32
N ARG A 190 20.32 19.25 11.33
CA ARG A 190 21.81 19.22 11.30
C ARG A 190 22.43 19.98 12.45
N THR A 191 21.91 21.15 12.81
CA THR A 191 22.42 21.92 13.96
C THR A 191 22.21 21.17 15.29
N ALA A 192 21.19 20.32 15.38
CA ALA A 192 20.97 19.43 16.51
C ALA A 192 21.85 18.15 16.46
N GLY A 193 22.82 18.04 15.54
CA GLY A 193 23.75 16.92 15.44
C GLY A 193 23.15 15.66 14.79
N ILE A 194 21.92 15.71 14.24
CA ILE A 194 21.24 14.58 13.64
C ILE A 194 21.33 14.67 12.12
N SER A 195 21.71 13.57 11.46
CA SER A 195 21.84 13.53 10.00
C SER A 195 20.48 13.33 9.32
N PRO A 196 19.95 14.32 8.55
CA PRO A 196 18.73 14.14 7.78
C PRO A 196 18.83 13.01 6.75
N LYS A 197 20.03 12.79 6.20
CA LYS A 197 20.28 11.69 5.25
C LYS A 197 19.97 10.33 5.87
N ARG A 198 20.38 10.09 7.13
CA ARG A 198 20.08 8.82 7.83
C ARG A 198 18.58 8.59 7.96
N MET A 199 17.80 9.63 8.27
CA MET A 199 16.35 9.54 8.38
C MET A 199 15.72 9.19 7.02
N LYS A 200 16.20 9.79 5.94
CA LYS A 200 15.76 9.48 4.57
C LYS A 200 16.07 8.03 4.16
N TRP A 201 17.23 7.50 4.53
CA TRP A 201 17.59 6.10 4.30
C TRP A 201 16.65 5.15 5.05
N ILE A 202 16.39 5.41 6.33
CA ILE A 202 15.50 4.60 7.17
C ILE A 202 14.07 4.62 6.60
N ALA A 203 13.57 5.78 6.18
CA ALA A 203 12.25 5.93 5.60
C ALA A 203 12.10 5.10 4.31
N SER A 204 13.08 5.18 3.41
CA SER A 204 13.06 4.44 2.15
C SER A 204 13.15 2.93 2.37
N LEU A 205 13.95 2.48 3.35
CA LEU A 205 14.04 1.08 3.74
C LEU A 205 12.72 0.57 4.29
N LEU A 206 12.09 1.30 5.22
CA LEU A 206 10.78 0.94 5.78
C LEU A 206 9.71 0.89 4.68
N CYS A 207 9.73 1.83 3.74
CA CYS A 207 8.82 1.83 2.60
C CYS A 207 9.01 0.58 1.73
N GLY A 208 10.25 0.22 1.39
CA GLY A 208 10.55 -0.98 0.60
C GLY A 208 10.08 -2.26 1.28
N VAL A 209 10.30 -2.38 2.60
CA VAL A 209 9.84 -3.52 3.41
C VAL A 209 8.31 -3.62 3.43
N LEU A 210 7.61 -2.51 3.67
CA LEU A 210 6.15 -2.51 3.72
C LEU A 210 5.51 -2.75 2.35
N CYS A 211 6.09 -2.23 1.27
CA CYS A 211 5.68 -2.54 -0.09
C CYS A 211 5.93 -4.02 -0.44
N ALA A 212 7.04 -4.60 0.01
CA ALA A 212 7.28 -6.03 -0.19
C ALA A 212 6.27 -6.90 0.56
N LEU A 213 5.89 -6.55 1.80
CA LEU A 213 4.81 -7.21 2.54
C LEU A 213 3.46 -7.09 1.82
N ALA A 214 3.18 -5.92 1.22
CA ALA A 214 2.00 -5.73 0.38
C ALA A 214 1.99 -6.69 -0.82
N GLY A 215 3.14 -6.88 -1.46
CA GLY A 215 3.32 -7.84 -2.55
C GLY A 215 3.12 -9.29 -2.10
N VAL A 216 3.71 -9.68 -0.97
CA VAL A 216 3.51 -11.01 -0.36
C VAL A 216 2.04 -11.26 -0.04
N HIS A 217 1.32 -10.26 0.47
CA HIS A 217 -0.12 -10.40 0.71
C HIS A 217 -0.88 -10.69 -0.59
N LEU A 218 -0.54 -10.01 -1.70
CA LEU A 218 -1.18 -10.26 -2.99
C LEU A 218 -0.93 -11.69 -3.47
N SER A 219 0.30 -12.18 -3.40
CA SER A 219 0.71 -13.45 -3.99
C SER A 219 0.48 -14.64 -3.05
N LEU A 220 1.00 -14.61 -1.83
CA LEU A 220 0.95 -15.73 -0.88
C LEU A 220 -0.25 -15.65 0.08
N GLY A 221 -0.76 -14.44 0.34
CA GLY A 221 -1.85 -14.25 1.30
C GLY A 221 -3.24 -14.32 0.67
N ASN A 222 -3.43 -13.74 -0.51
CA ASN A 222 -4.74 -13.63 -1.14
C ASN A 222 -4.94 -14.61 -2.30
N LEU A 223 -3.92 -14.84 -3.12
CA LEU A 223 -3.97 -15.68 -4.32
C LEU A 223 -3.37 -17.08 -4.15
N SER A 224 -3.24 -17.54 -2.90
CA SER A 224 -2.86 -18.91 -2.58
C SER A 224 -1.58 -19.40 -3.29
N GLY A 225 -0.52 -18.61 -3.22
CA GLY A 225 0.79 -19.00 -3.76
C GLY A 225 0.91 -18.86 -5.28
N THR A 226 0.18 -17.93 -5.86
CA THR A 226 0.25 -17.67 -7.31
C THR A 226 0.87 -16.31 -7.60
N PHE A 227 1.56 -16.21 -8.73
CA PHE A 227 2.03 -14.97 -9.30
C PHE A 227 1.40 -14.79 -10.68
N ALA A 228 0.94 -13.59 -10.97
CA ALA A 228 0.49 -13.16 -12.29
C ALA A 228 1.31 -11.94 -12.74
N GLU A 229 1.57 -11.84 -14.03
CA GLU A 229 2.27 -10.68 -14.60
C GLU A 229 1.52 -9.39 -14.24
N ASN A 230 2.25 -8.36 -13.79
CA ASN A 230 1.69 -7.08 -13.36
C ASN A 230 0.61 -7.17 -12.28
N MET A 231 0.71 -8.14 -11.35
CA MET A 231 -0.31 -8.35 -10.31
C MET A 231 -0.43 -7.19 -9.30
N SER A 232 0.53 -6.26 -9.26
CA SER A 232 0.40 -5.01 -8.48
C SER A 232 -0.77 -4.16 -8.97
N SER A 233 -1.07 -4.22 -10.29
CA SER A 233 -2.22 -3.57 -10.93
C SER A 233 -2.39 -2.11 -10.49
N SER A 234 -1.31 -1.34 -10.50
CA SER A 234 -1.28 0.08 -10.12
C SER A 234 -1.66 0.40 -8.66
N ARG A 235 -1.68 -0.61 -7.77
CA ARG A 235 -1.99 -0.40 -6.33
C ARG A 235 -0.97 0.50 -5.64
N GLY A 236 0.28 0.54 -6.12
CA GLY A 236 1.29 1.46 -5.64
C GLY A 236 0.95 2.93 -5.93
N TYR A 237 0.36 3.23 -7.07
CA TYR A 237 -0.12 4.57 -7.40
C TYR A 237 -1.35 4.97 -6.56
N ILE A 238 -2.25 4.02 -6.31
CA ILE A 238 -3.39 4.25 -5.39
C ILE A 238 -2.88 4.49 -3.98
N ALA A 239 -1.86 3.75 -3.53
CA ALA A 239 -1.22 3.95 -2.23
C ALA A 239 -0.59 5.35 -2.13
N PHE A 240 0.08 5.81 -3.19
CA PHE A 240 0.61 7.18 -3.26
C PHE A 240 -0.49 8.24 -3.15
N ALA A 241 -1.62 8.05 -3.84
CA ALA A 241 -2.79 8.93 -3.68
C ALA A 241 -3.31 8.92 -2.21
N CYS A 242 -3.36 7.77 -1.55
CA CYS A 242 -3.73 7.67 -0.13
C CYS A 242 -2.79 8.47 0.77
N VAL A 243 -1.47 8.47 0.50
CA VAL A 243 -0.48 9.27 1.24
C VAL A 243 -0.79 10.77 1.13
N ILE A 244 -1.08 11.25 -0.08
CA ILE A 244 -1.42 12.65 -0.34
C ILE A 244 -2.72 13.04 0.38
N PHE A 245 -3.77 12.20 0.29
CA PHE A 245 -5.06 12.44 0.96
C PHE A 245 -4.92 12.47 2.48
N ALA A 246 -4.09 11.60 3.02
CA ALA A 246 -3.79 11.51 4.43
C ALA A 246 -2.87 12.62 4.95
N ALA A 247 -2.28 13.45 4.08
CA ALA A 247 -1.20 14.37 4.40
C ALA A 247 -0.08 13.66 5.20
N ALA A 248 0.36 12.52 4.65
CA ALA A 248 1.37 11.62 5.22
C ALA A 248 1.05 11.01 6.60
N ASN A 249 -0.16 11.16 7.13
CA ASN A 249 -0.53 10.54 8.39
C ASN A 249 -0.83 9.05 8.21
N PRO A 250 -0.08 8.11 8.83
CA PRO A 250 -0.23 6.67 8.60
C PRO A 250 -1.64 6.14 8.92
N ALA A 251 -2.26 6.60 10.00
CA ALA A 251 -3.61 6.18 10.37
C ALA A 251 -4.67 6.67 9.38
N LYS A 252 -4.53 7.91 8.88
CA LYS A 252 -5.43 8.44 7.85
C LYS A 252 -5.18 7.77 6.49
N ALA A 253 -3.93 7.41 6.18
CA ALA A 253 -3.58 6.66 4.97
C ALA A 253 -4.22 5.28 4.97
N TYR A 254 -4.24 4.60 6.13
CA TYR A 254 -4.98 3.36 6.30
C TYR A 254 -6.49 3.53 6.05
N LEU A 255 -7.11 4.58 6.60
CA LEU A 255 -8.54 4.87 6.35
C LEU A 255 -8.82 5.18 4.87
N ALA A 256 -7.94 5.92 4.21
CA ALA A 256 -8.04 6.16 2.78
C ALA A 256 -7.93 4.86 1.98
N ALA A 257 -7.01 3.97 2.34
CA ALA A 257 -6.87 2.66 1.71
C ALA A 257 -8.12 1.78 1.91
N LEU A 258 -8.76 1.81 3.09
CA LEU A 258 -10.05 1.12 3.31
C LEU A 258 -11.14 1.63 2.37
N MET A 259 -11.20 2.94 2.16
CA MET A 259 -12.15 3.52 1.22
C MET A 259 -11.91 3.02 -0.21
N PHE A 260 -10.65 3.02 -0.68
CA PHE A 260 -10.33 2.46 -2.00
C PHE A 260 -10.64 0.97 -2.10
N GLY A 261 -10.29 0.19 -1.06
CA GLY A 261 -10.62 -1.23 -0.99
C GLY A 261 -12.13 -1.49 -1.02
N PHE A 262 -12.94 -0.61 -0.43
CA PHE A 262 -14.41 -0.69 -0.51
C PHE A 262 -14.92 -0.53 -1.93
N PHE A 263 -14.44 0.48 -2.66
CA PHE A 263 -14.84 0.69 -4.04
C PHE A 263 -14.32 -0.40 -4.99
N GLU A 264 -13.11 -0.93 -4.75
CA GLU A 264 -12.61 -2.10 -5.48
C GLU A 264 -13.49 -3.33 -5.22
N ALA A 265 -13.90 -3.57 -3.97
CA ALA A 265 -14.80 -4.67 -3.63
C ALA A 265 -16.18 -4.54 -4.30
N ILE A 266 -16.73 -3.34 -4.38
CA ILE A 266 -17.95 -3.08 -5.13
C ILE A 266 -17.73 -3.36 -6.62
N GLY A 267 -16.64 -2.87 -7.20
CA GLY A 267 -16.31 -3.12 -8.60
C GLY A 267 -16.27 -4.61 -8.92
N LEU A 268 -15.57 -5.41 -8.09
CA LEU A 268 -15.50 -6.86 -8.24
C LEU A 268 -16.88 -7.55 -8.15
N ARG A 269 -17.78 -7.08 -7.30
CA ARG A 269 -19.14 -7.62 -7.19
C ARG A 269 -20.00 -7.28 -8.39
N LEU A 270 -19.81 -6.10 -8.95
CA LEU A 270 -20.55 -5.64 -10.12
C LEU A 270 -20.11 -6.33 -11.44
N GLN A 271 -18.93 -6.97 -11.48
CA GLN A 271 -18.45 -7.71 -12.65
C GLN A 271 -19.39 -8.84 -13.10
N GLY A 272 -20.26 -9.34 -12.22
CA GLY A 272 -21.31 -10.30 -12.60
C GLY A 272 -22.48 -9.70 -13.37
N TYR A 273 -22.64 -8.37 -13.38
CA TYR A 273 -23.76 -7.64 -13.99
C TYR A 273 -23.33 -6.66 -15.07
N VAL A 274 -22.09 -6.18 -15.00
CA VAL A 274 -21.53 -5.16 -15.90
C VAL A 274 -20.17 -5.66 -16.41
N SER A 275 -19.74 -5.20 -17.57
CA SER A 275 -18.44 -5.60 -18.15
C SER A 275 -17.28 -5.30 -17.17
N ALA A 276 -16.31 -6.24 -17.13
CA ALA A 276 -15.15 -6.12 -16.24
C ALA A 276 -14.35 -4.83 -16.48
N ASP A 277 -14.27 -4.34 -17.72
CA ASP A 277 -13.54 -3.13 -18.08
C ASP A 277 -14.13 -1.87 -17.41
N LEU A 278 -15.48 -1.77 -17.40
CA LEU A 278 -16.16 -0.66 -16.73
C LEU A 278 -16.00 -0.74 -15.21
N THR A 279 -16.14 -1.93 -14.62
CA THR A 279 -16.05 -2.09 -13.16
C THR A 279 -14.62 -1.89 -12.66
N ASN A 280 -13.59 -2.27 -13.41
CA ASN A 280 -12.20 -2.01 -13.09
C ASN A 280 -11.84 -0.52 -13.13
N THR A 281 -12.63 0.31 -13.82
CA THR A 281 -12.43 1.77 -13.90
C THR A 281 -12.92 2.49 -12.64
N ILE A 282 -13.84 1.91 -11.87
CA ILE A 282 -14.46 2.53 -10.68
C ILE A 282 -13.44 3.08 -9.68
N PRO A 283 -12.41 2.34 -9.22
CA PRO A 283 -11.44 2.85 -8.25
C PRO A 283 -10.68 4.09 -8.75
N TYR A 284 -10.37 4.14 -10.05
CA TYR A 284 -9.63 5.26 -10.65
C TYR A 284 -10.50 6.52 -10.77
N VAL A 285 -11.74 6.38 -11.18
CA VAL A 285 -12.71 7.51 -11.23
C VAL A 285 -12.90 8.10 -9.84
N ILE A 286 -13.05 7.26 -8.83
CA ILE A 286 -13.19 7.70 -7.43
C ILE A 286 -11.91 8.42 -6.96
N THR A 287 -10.74 7.92 -7.36
CA THR A 287 -9.46 8.60 -7.06
C THR A 287 -9.46 10.03 -7.58
N ILE A 288 -9.90 10.25 -8.83
CA ILE A 288 -9.98 11.57 -9.44
C ILE A 288 -10.97 12.47 -8.68
N ILE A 289 -12.17 11.96 -8.40
CA ILE A 289 -13.21 12.72 -7.66
C ILE A 289 -12.68 13.13 -6.28
N MET A 290 -12.07 12.20 -5.55
CA MET A 290 -11.52 12.47 -4.22
C MET A 290 -10.35 13.45 -4.26
N MET A 291 -9.49 13.36 -5.28
CA MET A 291 -8.38 14.31 -5.45
C MET A 291 -8.90 15.73 -5.67
N VAL A 292 -9.89 15.89 -6.54
CA VAL A 292 -10.56 17.18 -6.78
C VAL A 292 -11.17 17.69 -5.48
N TYR A 293 -11.94 16.87 -4.76
CA TYR A 293 -12.55 17.25 -3.48
C TYR A 293 -11.53 17.72 -2.45
N VAL A 294 -10.42 16.99 -2.26
CA VAL A 294 -9.36 17.35 -1.31
C VAL A 294 -8.69 18.68 -1.69
N VAL A 295 -8.39 18.88 -2.98
CA VAL A 295 -7.77 20.12 -3.48
C VAL A 295 -8.70 21.31 -3.26
N VAL A 296 -9.97 21.19 -3.64
CA VAL A 296 -10.97 22.25 -3.45
C VAL A 296 -11.12 22.59 -1.96
N ARG A 297 -11.25 21.59 -1.09
CA ARG A 297 -11.37 21.80 0.35
C ARG A 297 -10.13 22.48 0.96
N LYS A 298 -8.94 22.10 0.49
CA LYS A 298 -7.67 22.72 0.93
C LYS A 298 -7.57 24.18 0.50
N GLN A 299 -8.02 24.51 -0.71
CA GLN A 299 -8.09 25.90 -1.21
C GLN A 299 -9.12 26.73 -0.44
N GLN A 300 -10.30 26.20 -0.17
CA GLN A 300 -11.33 26.88 0.61
C GLN A 300 -10.86 27.18 2.04
N ARG A 301 -10.14 26.24 2.67
CA ARG A 301 -9.55 26.42 4.00
C ARG A 301 -8.47 27.50 4.02
N LYS A 302 -7.62 27.54 2.99
CA LYS A 302 -6.60 28.62 2.84
C LYS A 302 -7.26 29.98 2.66
N LYS A 303 -8.33 30.07 1.84
CA LYS A 303 -9.09 31.32 1.65
C LYS A 303 -9.74 31.81 2.94
N LYS A 304 -10.36 30.89 3.73
CA LYS A 304 -10.95 31.25 5.02
C LYS A 304 -9.93 31.78 6.02
N LEU A 305 -8.75 31.14 6.12
CA LEU A 305 -7.66 31.60 6.98
C LEU A 305 -7.08 32.95 6.55
N ALA A 306 -6.98 33.21 5.25
CA ALA A 306 -6.53 34.51 4.73
C ALA A 306 -7.54 35.64 4.97
N LEU A 307 -8.85 35.31 4.98
CA LEU A 307 -9.91 36.27 5.29
C LEU A 307 -9.98 36.58 6.79
N SER A 308 -9.78 35.59 7.67
CA SER A 308 -9.74 35.82 9.12
C SER A 308 -8.52 36.66 9.53
N ALA A 309 -7.35 36.41 8.94
CA ALA A 309 -6.15 37.21 9.19
C ALA A 309 -6.26 38.65 8.71
N LYS A 310 -7.09 38.95 7.67
CA LYS A 310 -7.41 40.30 7.23
C LYS A 310 -8.46 41.02 8.06
N ALA A 311 -9.24 40.28 8.84
CA ALA A 311 -10.30 40.85 9.71
C ALA A 311 -9.76 41.17 11.11
N GLU A 312 -8.59 40.68 11.49
CA GLU A 312 -7.94 40.88 12.80
C GLU A 312 -6.81 41.93 12.73
N GLY A 313 -6.45 42.44 11.57
CA GLY A 313 -5.46 43.52 11.34
C GLY A 313 -6.10 44.74 10.71
#